data_9d320a8f3891cca15a530d1a1cc8ab49
#
_entry.id   9d320a8f3891cca15a530d1a1cc8ab49
#
_cell.length_a   1.000
_cell.length_b   1.000
_cell.length_c   1.000
_cell.angle_alpha   90.00
_cell.angle_beta   90.00
_cell.angle_gamma   90.00
#
_symmetry.space_group_name_H-M   'P 1'
#
loop_
_entity.id
_entity.type
_entity.pdbx_description
1 polymer ?
#
loop_
_entity_poly.entity_id
_entity_poly.type
_entity_poly.pdbx_seq_one_letter_code
_entity_poly.pdbx_strand_id
1 'polypeptide(L)'
;MIEDDKMNETEEFEQAEQIQALEQVLAEEKERAENYLVNWQRTQADFANYRKRAEQERKETTELASSTVIMNLLTVVDDFERAFASLPNELEESSWIEGIKMIYNKFKATLEAQGLTEIKAKGEPFDPHFHDAVMGQEGDEGIVIDEVQKGYMFKDKVIRPSMVVVGKGGGGKEKRRTRHG
;
A
#
# COMPACT_ATOMS: atom_id res chain seq x y z
N MET A 1 -49.58 61.49 -46.56
CA MET A 1 -48.31 61.08 -47.23
C MET A 1 -47.07 61.49 -46.47
N ILE A 2 -46.98 62.74 -45.90
CA ILE A 2 -45.75 63.14 -45.11
C ILE A 2 -45.87 62.69 -43.66
N GLU A 3 -47.05 62.48 -43.07
CA GLU A 3 -47.25 61.97 -41.72
C GLU A 3 -47.08 60.45 -41.63
N ASP A 4 -47.42 59.69 -42.66
CA ASP A 4 -47.24 58.22 -42.70
C ASP A 4 -45.74 57.83 -42.82
N ASP A 5 -44.93 58.59 -43.56
CA ASP A 5 -43.47 58.36 -43.67
C ASP A 5 -42.77 58.61 -42.32
N LYS A 6 -43.17 59.63 -41.58
CA LYS A 6 -42.59 59.91 -40.26
C LYS A 6 -42.96 58.89 -39.18
N MET A 7 -44.17 58.36 -39.27
CA MET A 7 -44.61 57.27 -38.36
C MET A 7 -43.88 56.01 -38.61
N ASN A 8 -43.62 55.67 -39.87
CA ASN A 8 -42.83 54.46 -40.23
C ASN A 8 -41.37 54.59 -39.81
N GLU A 9 -40.76 55.78 -39.99
CA GLU A 9 -39.38 56.02 -39.50
C GLU A 9 -39.23 55.93 -37.99
N THR A 10 -40.22 56.36 -37.19
CA THR A 10 -40.18 56.21 -35.72
C THR A 10 -40.35 54.75 -35.27
N GLU A 11 -41.24 54.00 -35.90
CA GLU A 11 -41.44 52.57 -35.62
C GLU A 11 -40.18 51.76 -35.97
N GLU A 12 -39.50 52.04 -37.08
CA GLU A 12 -38.23 51.38 -37.46
C GLU A 12 -37.14 51.74 -36.49
N PHE A 13 -37.06 52.97 -35.97
CA PHE A 13 -36.04 53.34 -34.97
C PHE A 13 -36.29 52.66 -33.62
N GLU A 14 -37.55 52.61 -33.14
CA GLU A 14 -37.87 51.88 -31.91
C GLU A 14 -37.59 50.38 -32.01
N GLN A 15 -37.86 49.76 -33.17
CA GLN A 15 -37.54 48.37 -33.44
C GLN A 15 -36.00 48.13 -33.44
N ALA A 16 -35.23 49.04 -34.01
CA ALA A 16 -33.78 48.95 -34.03
C ALA A 16 -33.18 49.01 -32.60
N GLU A 17 -33.70 49.93 -31.75
CA GLU A 17 -33.29 49.98 -30.34
C GLU A 17 -33.65 48.72 -29.55
N GLN A 18 -34.84 48.16 -29.79
CA GLN A 18 -35.24 46.90 -29.16
C GLN A 18 -34.38 45.73 -29.60
N ILE A 19 -34.03 45.64 -30.88
CA ILE A 19 -33.12 44.61 -31.40
C ILE A 19 -31.76 44.74 -30.74
N GLN A 20 -31.20 45.94 -30.67
CA GLN A 20 -29.90 46.18 -30.05
C GLN A 20 -29.88 45.81 -28.55
N ALA A 21 -30.95 46.16 -27.81
CA ALA A 21 -31.10 45.77 -26.40
C ALA A 21 -31.18 44.23 -26.23
N LEU A 22 -31.93 43.53 -27.10
CA LEU A 22 -32.04 42.07 -27.10
C LEU A 22 -30.71 41.40 -27.45
N GLU A 23 -29.95 41.93 -28.40
CA GLU A 23 -28.62 41.43 -28.77
C GLU A 23 -27.65 41.55 -27.60
N GLN A 24 -27.70 42.67 -26.85
CA GLN A 24 -26.87 42.87 -25.68
C GLN A 24 -27.21 41.86 -24.56
N VAL A 25 -28.49 41.67 -24.26
CA VAL A 25 -28.94 40.67 -23.27
C VAL A 25 -28.53 39.25 -23.69
N LEU A 26 -28.68 38.95 -24.99
CA LEU A 26 -28.28 37.65 -25.52
C LEU A 26 -26.76 37.43 -25.38
N ALA A 27 -25.93 38.45 -25.61
CA ALA A 27 -24.48 38.38 -25.44
C ALA A 27 -24.10 38.11 -23.97
N GLU A 28 -24.72 38.85 -23.02
CA GLU A 28 -24.54 38.65 -21.58
C GLU A 28 -24.93 37.22 -21.11
N GLU A 29 -26.08 36.73 -21.58
CA GLU A 29 -26.53 35.38 -21.20
C GLU A 29 -25.66 34.28 -21.82
N LYS A 30 -25.12 34.49 -23.03
CA LYS A 30 -24.13 33.56 -23.63
C LYS A 30 -22.86 33.54 -22.80
N GLU A 31 -22.32 34.67 -22.38
CA GLU A 31 -21.12 34.73 -21.54
C GLU A 31 -21.36 34.06 -20.19
N ARG A 32 -22.51 34.26 -19.57
CA ARG A 32 -22.89 33.56 -18.33
C ARG A 32 -22.97 32.06 -18.53
N ALA A 33 -23.59 31.61 -19.62
CA ALA A 33 -23.68 30.19 -19.94
C ALA A 33 -22.31 29.53 -20.17
N GLU A 34 -21.41 30.23 -20.87
CA GLU A 34 -20.02 29.77 -21.06
C GLU A 34 -19.27 29.66 -19.72
N ASN A 35 -19.40 30.68 -18.86
CA ASN A 35 -18.79 30.66 -17.52
C ASN A 35 -19.37 29.53 -16.66
N TYR A 36 -20.64 29.25 -16.70
CA TYR A 36 -21.25 28.12 -16.00
C TYR A 36 -20.76 26.79 -16.55
N LEU A 37 -20.57 26.65 -17.86
CA LEU A 37 -20.05 25.44 -18.49
C LEU A 37 -18.63 25.15 -18.05
N VAL A 38 -17.76 26.17 -18.06
CA VAL A 38 -16.37 26.06 -17.62
C VAL A 38 -16.30 25.66 -16.14
N ASN A 39 -17.08 26.31 -15.29
CA ASN A 39 -17.13 25.98 -13.86
C ASN A 39 -17.67 24.57 -13.62
N TRP A 40 -18.69 24.15 -14.37
CA TRP A 40 -19.21 22.79 -14.28
C TRP A 40 -18.18 21.75 -14.70
N GLN A 41 -17.46 21.96 -15.81
CA GLN A 41 -16.42 21.06 -16.27
C GLN A 41 -15.29 20.91 -15.24
N ARG A 42 -14.88 22.05 -14.64
CA ARG A 42 -13.88 22.06 -13.57
C ARG A 42 -14.35 21.26 -12.36
N THR A 43 -15.57 21.52 -11.91
CA THR A 43 -16.14 20.81 -10.75
C THR A 43 -16.26 19.31 -11.00
N GLN A 44 -16.62 18.91 -12.22
CA GLN A 44 -16.66 17.50 -12.62
C GLN A 44 -15.27 16.85 -12.55
N ALA A 45 -14.24 17.54 -13.04
CA ALA A 45 -12.86 17.04 -12.95
C ALA A 45 -12.41 16.92 -11.49
N ASP A 46 -12.67 17.93 -10.67
CA ASP A 46 -12.32 17.93 -9.25
C ASP A 46 -13.06 16.81 -8.49
N PHE A 47 -14.35 16.59 -8.80
CA PHE A 47 -15.11 15.48 -8.21
C PHE A 47 -14.57 14.10 -8.62
N ALA A 48 -14.20 13.94 -9.88
CA ALA A 48 -13.58 12.68 -10.35
C ALA A 48 -12.26 12.38 -9.63
N ASN A 49 -11.40 13.41 -9.46
CA ASN A 49 -10.16 13.31 -8.72
C ASN A 49 -10.39 13.02 -7.23
N TYR A 50 -11.34 13.71 -6.62
CA TYR A 50 -11.73 13.45 -5.22
C TYR A 50 -12.19 12.00 -5.02
N ARG A 51 -13.09 11.50 -5.91
CA ARG A 51 -13.58 10.12 -5.82
C ARG A 51 -12.46 9.12 -5.90
N LYS A 52 -11.52 9.29 -6.86
CA LYS A 52 -10.36 8.41 -7.01
C LYS A 52 -9.49 8.40 -5.75
N ARG A 53 -9.23 9.58 -5.17
CA ARG A 53 -8.44 9.71 -3.94
C ARG A 53 -9.15 9.07 -2.74
N ALA A 54 -10.44 9.33 -2.56
CA ALA A 54 -11.22 8.75 -1.46
C ALA A 54 -11.30 7.22 -1.53
N GLU A 55 -11.40 6.66 -2.74
CA GLU A 55 -11.37 5.20 -2.95
C GLU A 55 -10.01 4.60 -2.59
N GLN A 56 -8.92 5.27 -2.95
CA GLN A 56 -7.57 4.87 -2.59
C GLN A 56 -7.33 4.94 -1.07
N GLU A 57 -7.70 6.04 -0.42
CA GLU A 57 -7.59 6.23 1.03
C GLU A 57 -8.39 5.17 1.81
N ARG A 58 -9.59 4.84 1.32
CA ARG A 58 -10.41 3.76 1.89
C ARG A 58 -9.71 2.40 1.80
N LYS A 59 -9.13 2.10 0.65
CA LYS A 59 -8.37 0.85 0.45
C LYS A 59 -7.19 0.77 1.40
N GLU A 60 -6.38 1.83 1.48
CA GLU A 60 -5.22 1.90 2.37
C GLU A 60 -5.60 1.77 3.85
N THR A 61 -6.68 2.44 4.27
CA THR A 61 -7.18 2.33 5.64
C THR A 61 -7.62 0.90 5.97
N THR A 62 -8.30 0.24 5.04
CA THR A 62 -8.73 -1.15 5.22
C THR A 62 -7.52 -2.09 5.30
N GLU A 63 -6.51 -1.89 4.47
CA GLU A 63 -5.28 -2.69 4.50
C GLU A 63 -4.50 -2.48 5.79
N LEU A 64 -4.38 -1.24 6.26
CA LEU A 64 -3.72 -0.92 7.53
C LEU A 64 -4.44 -1.57 8.72
N ALA A 65 -5.76 -1.48 8.78
CA ALA A 65 -6.54 -2.12 9.82
C ALA A 65 -6.36 -3.65 9.82
N SER A 66 -6.39 -4.27 8.63
CA SER A 66 -6.17 -5.71 8.50
C SER A 66 -4.76 -6.12 8.91
N SER A 67 -3.73 -5.39 8.48
CA SER A 67 -2.33 -5.67 8.85
C SER A 67 -2.10 -5.57 10.36
N THR A 68 -2.74 -4.62 11.04
CA THR A 68 -2.67 -4.48 12.50
C THR A 68 -3.24 -5.71 13.21
N VAL A 69 -4.38 -6.21 12.77
CA VAL A 69 -4.97 -7.43 13.35
C VAL A 69 -4.06 -8.63 13.11
N ILE A 70 -3.56 -8.80 11.88
CA ILE A 70 -2.64 -9.88 11.52
C ILE A 70 -1.37 -9.80 12.37
N MET A 71 -0.79 -8.62 12.56
CA MET A 71 0.41 -8.45 13.39
C MET A 71 0.20 -8.91 14.83
N ASN A 72 -0.96 -8.64 15.43
CA ASN A 72 -1.31 -9.15 16.75
C ASN A 72 -1.45 -10.69 16.76
N LEU A 73 -1.95 -11.29 15.69
CA LEU A 73 -2.05 -12.74 15.56
C LEU A 73 -0.69 -13.42 15.36
N LEU A 74 0.31 -12.72 14.80
CA LEU A 74 1.67 -13.24 14.66
C LEU A 74 2.33 -13.52 16.01
N THR A 75 1.97 -12.84 17.09
CA THR A 75 2.46 -13.17 18.43
C THR A 75 2.03 -14.56 18.86
N VAL A 76 0.82 -14.97 18.48
CA VAL A 76 0.31 -16.33 18.75
C VAL A 76 1.04 -17.36 17.91
N VAL A 77 1.36 -17.03 16.65
CA VAL A 77 2.20 -17.88 15.77
C VAL A 77 3.58 -18.11 16.41
N ASP A 78 4.24 -17.05 16.87
CA ASP A 78 5.54 -17.13 17.53
C ASP A 78 5.49 -17.97 18.81
N ASP A 79 4.41 -17.83 19.60
CA ASP A 79 4.22 -18.61 20.82
C ASP A 79 4.08 -20.11 20.52
N PHE A 80 3.37 -20.47 19.47
CA PHE A 80 3.29 -21.87 18.99
C PHE A 80 4.66 -22.37 18.55
N GLU A 81 5.39 -21.61 17.74
CA GLU A 81 6.72 -22.00 17.26
C GLU A 81 7.70 -22.20 18.42
N ARG A 82 7.69 -21.28 19.41
CA ARG A 82 8.49 -21.41 20.62
C ARG A 82 8.10 -22.64 21.45
N ALA A 83 6.79 -22.90 21.59
CA ALA A 83 6.30 -24.09 22.29
C ALA A 83 6.76 -25.39 21.60
N PHE A 84 6.67 -25.45 20.27
CA PHE A 84 7.17 -26.60 19.51
C PHE A 84 8.69 -26.76 19.59
N ALA A 85 9.45 -25.66 19.58
CA ALA A 85 10.92 -25.70 19.73
C ALA A 85 11.38 -26.16 21.12
N SER A 86 10.55 -26.00 22.15
CA SER A 86 10.85 -26.44 23.52
C SER A 86 10.23 -27.79 23.89
N LEU A 87 9.67 -28.49 22.91
CA LEU A 87 9.00 -29.77 23.16
C LEU A 87 10.02 -30.85 23.51
N PRO A 88 9.83 -31.62 24.61
CA PRO A 88 10.67 -32.80 24.87
C PRO A 88 10.52 -33.85 23.78
N ASN A 89 11.64 -34.49 23.37
CA ASN A 89 11.64 -35.50 22.31
C ASN A 89 10.64 -36.66 22.58
N GLU A 90 10.41 -36.99 23.85
CA GLU A 90 9.48 -38.03 24.29
C GLU A 90 8.00 -37.73 23.92
N LEU A 91 7.67 -36.45 23.72
CA LEU A 91 6.30 -36.00 23.39
C LEU A 91 6.11 -35.68 21.91
N GLU A 92 7.18 -35.62 21.12
CA GLU A 92 7.11 -35.23 19.70
C GLU A 92 6.21 -36.16 18.87
N GLU A 93 6.19 -37.46 19.19
CA GLU A 93 5.40 -38.47 18.50
C GLU A 93 4.00 -38.67 19.11
N SER A 94 3.61 -37.83 20.07
CA SER A 94 2.29 -37.92 20.68
C SER A 94 1.20 -37.49 19.68
N SER A 95 0.15 -38.30 19.53
CA SER A 95 -0.99 -37.98 18.68
C SER A 95 -1.69 -36.66 19.05
N TRP A 96 -1.59 -36.26 20.33
CA TRP A 96 -2.09 -34.98 20.80
C TRP A 96 -1.28 -33.83 20.23
N ILE A 97 0.05 -33.90 20.22
CA ILE A 97 0.93 -32.91 19.63
C ILE A 97 0.74 -32.83 18.11
N GLU A 98 0.57 -33.96 17.42
CA GLU A 98 0.23 -33.96 16.00
C GLU A 98 -1.07 -33.20 15.74
N GLY A 99 -2.09 -33.41 16.56
CA GLY A 99 -3.33 -32.66 16.48
C GLY A 99 -3.13 -31.15 16.62
N ILE A 100 -2.31 -30.71 17.58
CA ILE A 100 -1.97 -29.28 17.74
C ILE A 100 -1.20 -28.73 16.55
N LYS A 101 -0.21 -29.48 16.02
CA LYS A 101 0.52 -29.10 14.81
C LYS A 101 -0.41 -28.94 13.61
N MET A 102 -1.41 -29.80 13.46
CA MET A 102 -2.43 -29.67 12.42
C MET A 102 -3.27 -28.39 12.56
N ILE A 103 -3.68 -28.04 13.78
CA ILE A 103 -4.40 -26.79 14.07
C ILE A 103 -3.53 -25.58 13.74
N TYR A 104 -2.28 -25.58 14.17
CA TYR A 104 -1.30 -24.53 13.87
C TYR A 104 -1.12 -24.36 12.35
N ASN A 105 -0.89 -25.44 11.62
CA ASN A 105 -0.72 -25.41 10.17
C ASN A 105 -1.97 -24.87 9.46
N LYS A 106 -3.17 -25.26 9.91
CA LYS A 106 -4.42 -24.72 9.40
C LYS A 106 -4.57 -23.23 9.68
N PHE A 107 -4.18 -22.78 10.87
CA PHE A 107 -4.20 -21.37 11.24
C PHE A 107 -3.25 -20.55 10.36
N LYS A 108 -2.00 -21.02 10.19
CA LYS A 108 -1.01 -20.41 9.30
C LYS A 108 -1.52 -20.32 7.85
N ALA A 109 -2.02 -21.42 7.30
CA ALA A 109 -2.61 -21.45 5.95
C ALA A 109 -3.80 -20.48 5.80
N THR A 110 -4.59 -20.28 6.86
CA THR A 110 -5.67 -19.29 6.85
C THR A 110 -5.14 -17.85 6.73
N LEU A 111 -4.07 -17.54 7.45
CA LEU A 111 -3.42 -16.22 7.35
C LEU A 111 -2.76 -16.03 5.97
N GLU A 112 -2.13 -17.05 5.44
CA GLU A 112 -1.55 -17.05 4.08
C GLU A 112 -2.62 -16.80 3.01
N ALA A 113 -3.77 -17.41 3.14
CA ALA A 113 -4.92 -17.18 2.25
C ALA A 113 -5.45 -15.74 2.29
N GLN A 114 -5.22 -15.01 3.38
CA GLN A 114 -5.53 -13.58 3.49
C GLN A 114 -4.45 -12.67 2.87
N GLY A 115 -3.34 -13.23 2.40
CA GLY A 115 -2.24 -12.51 1.78
C GLY A 115 -1.03 -12.28 2.69
N LEU A 116 -0.91 -13.04 3.80
CA LEU A 116 0.31 -13.09 4.60
C LEU A 116 1.36 -13.94 3.88
N THR A 117 2.60 -13.48 3.85
CA THR A 117 3.73 -14.21 3.27
C THR A 117 4.92 -14.14 4.22
N GLU A 118 5.54 -15.29 4.52
CA GLU A 118 6.74 -15.38 5.33
C GLU A 118 7.96 -14.88 4.53
N ILE A 119 8.80 -14.07 5.15
CA ILE A 119 10.07 -13.62 4.58
C ILE A 119 11.09 -14.74 4.77
N LYS A 120 11.72 -15.16 3.68
CA LYS A 120 12.82 -16.14 3.74
C LYS A 120 14.10 -15.38 4.03
N ALA A 121 14.60 -15.49 5.26
CA ALA A 121 15.77 -14.74 5.68
C ALA A 121 17.03 -15.62 5.74
N LYS A 122 16.95 -16.82 6.29
CA LYS A 122 18.13 -17.67 6.56
C LYS A 122 18.84 -18.09 5.27
N GLY A 123 20.12 -17.77 5.18
CA GLY A 123 20.98 -18.06 4.02
C GLY A 123 20.93 -16.97 2.92
N GLU A 124 20.06 -15.98 3.05
CA GLU A 124 19.95 -14.88 2.10
C GLU A 124 20.87 -13.70 2.48
N PRO A 125 21.24 -12.83 1.54
CA PRO A 125 21.91 -11.58 1.86
C PRO A 125 21.06 -10.69 2.78
N PHE A 126 21.72 -10.05 3.74
CA PHE A 126 21.03 -9.11 4.61
C PHE A 126 20.48 -7.90 3.82
N ASP A 127 19.18 -7.66 3.92
CA ASP A 127 18.52 -6.50 3.34
C ASP A 127 17.74 -5.74 4.45
N PRO A 128 18.10 -4.46 4.73
CA PRO A 128 17.42 -3.67 5.76
C PRO A 128 15.92 -3.44 5.52
N HIS A 129 15.40 -3.68 4.31
CA HIS A 129 13.98 -3.56 4.03
C HIS A 129 13.17 -4.74 4.57
N PHE A 130 13.80 -5.90 4.70
CA PHE A 130 13.16 -7.14 5.11
C PHE A 130 13.67 -7.68 6.44
N HIS A 131 14.87 -7.28 6.85
CA HIS A 131 15.61 -7.88 7.97
C HIS A 131 15.99 -6.83 9.01
N ASP A 132 15.89 -7.21 10.27
CA ASP A 132 16.40 -6.45 11.42
C ASP A 132 17.54 -7.25 12.07
N ALA A 133 18.76 -6.75 11.98
CA ALA A 133 19.96 -7.43 12.50
C ALA A 133 20.08 -7.21 14.01
N VAL A 134 19.76 -8.23 14.81
CA VAL A 134 19.82 -8.17 16.27
C VAL A 134 21.18 -8.60 16.81
N MET A 135 21.93 -9.42 16.07
CA MET A 135 23.25 -9.92 16.47
C MET A 135 24.12 -10.16 15.24
N GLY A 136 25.41 -10.00 15.40
CA GLY A 136 26.39 -10.44 14.43
C GLY A 136 27.24 -11.59 14.99
N GLN A 137 27.40 -12.65 14.22
CA GLN A 137 28.15 -13.86 14.55
C GLN A 137 29.23 -14.12 13.51
N GLU A 138 30.25 -14.94 13.85
CA GLU A 138 31.24 -15.40 12.89
C GLU A 138 30.57 -16.22 11.79
N GLY A 139 30.85 -15.87 10.53
CA GLY A 139 30.26 -16.50 9.35
C GLY A 139 30.45 -15.64 8.10
N ASP A 140 29.84 -16.02 6.99
CA ASP A 140 29.97 -15.30 5.73
C ASP A 140 29.46 -13.86 5.87
N GLU A 141 30.29 -12.89 5.50
CA GLU A 141 29.98 -11.46 5.69
C GLU A 141 28.73 -11.04 4.93
N GLY A 142 27.80 -10.39 5.65
CA GLY A 142 26.56 -9.88 5.08
C GLY A 142 25.49 -10.94 4.78
N ILE A 143 25.73 -12.22 5.14
CA ILE A 143 24.73 -13.28 4.98
C ILE A 143 23.99 -13.51 6.30
N VAL A 144 22.70 -13.74 6.23
CA VAL A 144 21.87 -14.14 7.37
C VAL A 144 22.20 -15.57 7.77
N ILE A 145 22.81 -15.74 8.94
CA ILE A 145 23.21 -17.05 9.48
C ILE A 145 22.03 -17.76 10.12
N ASP A 146 21.24 -17.02 10.89
CA ASP A 146 20.09 -17.57 11.60
C ASP A 146 18.98 -16.54 11.75
N GLU A 147 17.76 -17.03 11.96
CA GLU A 147 16.56 -16.23 12.13
C GLU A 147 15.99 -16.44 13.53
N VAL A 148 16.05 -15.40 14.37
CA VAL A 148 15.58 -15.43 15.75
C VAL A 148 14.05 -15.31 15.81
N GLN A 149 13.49 -14.51 14.91
CA GLN A 149 12.04 -14.33 14.77
C GLN A 149 11.71 -14.13 13.31
N LYS A 150 10.72 -14.86 12.83
CA LYS A 150 10.28 -14.82 11.43
C LYS A 150 9.69 -13.48 11.06
N GLY A 151 10.06 -13.00 9.90
CA GLY A 151 9.46 -11.82 9.27
C GLY A 151 8.26 -12.17 8.42
N TYR A 152 7.36 -11.19 8.26
CA TYR A 152 6.17 -11.38 7.44
C TYR A 152 5.84 -10.14 6.62
N MET A 153 5.37 -10.41 5.41
CA MET A 153 4.74 -9.43 4.53
C MET A 153 3.23 -9.66 4.50
N PHE A 154 2.47 -8.57 4.41
CA PHE A 154 1.04 -8.63 4.12
C PHE A 154 0.79 -7.97 2.78
N LYS A 155 0.36 -8.75 1.79
CA LYS A 155 0.34 -8.35 0.38
C LYS A 155 1.76 -7.93 -0.04
N ASP A 156 1.97 -6.66 -0.41
CA ASP A 156 3.26 -6.14 -0.89
C ASP A 156 4.01 -5.30 0.16
N LYS A 157 3.55 -5.30 1.42
CA LYS A 157 4.14 -4.48 2.50
C LYS A 157 4.72 -5.36 3.58
N VAL A 158 5.94 -5.07 4.00
CA VAL A 158 6.53 -5.66 5.20
C VAL A 158 5.77 -5.14 6.42
N ILE A 159 5.12 -6.04 7.15
CA ILE A 159 4.43 -5.73 8.41
C ILE A 159 5.28 -6.03 9.63
N ARG A 160 6.22 -6.98 9.49
CA ARG A 160 7.22 -7.30 10.50
C ARG A 160 8.49 -7.79 9.80
N PRO A 161 9.65 -7.12 9.96
CA PRO A 161 10.92 -7.63 9.45
C PRO A 161 11.33 -8.92 10.19
N SER A 162 12.12 -9.78 9.54
CA SER A 162 12.77 -10.92 10.21
C SER A 162 13.86 -10.42 11.14
N MET A 163 13.85 -10.86 12.41
CA MET A 163 14.96 -10.61 13.33
C MET A 163 16.04 -11.64 13.10
N VAL A 164 17.22 -11.18 12.67
CA VAL A 164 18.24 -12.06 12.13
C VAL A 164 19.61 -11.90 12.81
N VAL A 165 20.40 -12.98 12.74
CA VAL A 165 21.81 -13.00 13.05
C VAL A 165 22.60 -12.91 11.75
N VAL A 166 23.48 -11.91 11.61
CA VAL A 166 24.23 -11.64 10.38
C VAL A 166 25.69 -12.02 10.54
N GLY A 167 26.27 -12.59 9.50
CA GLY A 167 27.70 -12.89 9.43
C GLY A 167 28.55 -11.62 9.40
N LYS A 168 29.57 -11.54 10.29
CA LYS A 168 30.50 -10.39 10.39
C LYS A 168 31.77 -10.57 9.56
N GLY A 169 31.90 -11.66 8.81
CA GLY A 169 33.23 -12.04 8.30
C GLY A 169 34.11 -12.51 9.47
N GLY A 170 35.10 -13.30 9.25
CA GLY A 170 36.01 -13.74 10.33
C GLY A 170 36.43 -15.20 10.21
N GLY A 171 35.77 -15.98 9.35
CA GLY A 171 36.20 -17.29 8.95
C GLY A 171 37.37 -17.28 7.94
N GLY A 172 38.30 -16.35 8.07
CA GLY A 172 39.51 -16.33 7.24
C GLY A 172 40.31 -17.58 7.45
N LYS A 173 40.24 -18.53 6.52
CA LYS A 173 41.19 -19.61 6.38
C LYS A 173 42.60 -19.01 6.50
N GLU A 174 43.26 -19.24 7.62
CA GLU A 174 44.71 -19.07 7.80
C GLU A 174 45.38 -19.91 6.70
N LYS A 175 45.76 -19.27 5.58
CA LYS A 175 46.60 -19.86 4.56
C LYS A 175 47.91 -20.24 5.28
N ARG A 176 48.04 -21.51 5.69
CA ARG A 176 49.31 -22.10 6.06
C ARG A 176 50.30 -21.80 4.94
N ARG A 177 51.10 -20.76 5.16
CA ARG A 177 52.33 -20.58 4.43
C ARG A 177 53.26 -21.74 4.80
N THR A 178 53.24 -22.83 4.06
CA THR A 178 54.32 -23.78 4.02
C THR A 178 55.53 -23.04 3.49
N ARG A 179 56.42 -22.61 4.41
CA ARG A 179 57.79 -22.28 4.11
C ARG A 179 58.47 -23.59 3.72
N HIS A 180 58.80 -23.78 2.47
CA HIS A 180 59.87 -24.66 2.05
C HIS A 180 61.15 -23.89 2.25
N GLY A 181 61.99 -24.36 3.22
CA GLY A 181 63.41 -24.10 3.30
C GLY A 181 64.19 -25.14 2.50
#